data_e6d7ec8fc464d19727050db61718cc29
#
_entry.id   e6d7ec8fc464d19727050db61718cc29
#
_cell.length_a   1.000
_cell.length_b   1.000
_cell.length_c   1.000
_cell.angle_alpha   90.00
_cell.angle_beta   90.00
_cell.angle_gamma   90.00
#
_symmetry.space_group_name_H-M   'P 1'
#
loop_
_entity.id
_entity.type
_entity.pdbx_description
1 polymer ?
#
loop_
_entity_poly.entity_id
_entity_poly.type
_entity_poly.pdbx_seq_one_letter_code
_entity_poly.pdbx_strand_id
1 'polypeptide(L)'
;MIIRNQSPKGGTELQFNYLEKYVDKKLLDQVQITTSVPEKIPLHPTKINILWQKNSYDQPNLAPWFQDKNNHHKYDWYVFNSHWTFEKFRVLFDLPLEKCLVIKNGVEKIQKAKPYEPDKPIKIIHQNTPWRGLSVLLGAMQLVKNPLITLDVYSSTEVYGKRFFDQNDHEFKELYEQAEKLPNVNYIGYKPNSYIKDNMHKYTMYVYPSIFEETSCISLLECMAGGLYCITTNLGALFETGAEFPMYIPYDNNHRRLAMKFASAIEASVNILHEPMIHKHLETQSDYVNAYYNWNKIGTSWTRFLTGAINVKSK
;
A
#
# COMPACT_ATOMS: atom_id res chain seq x y z
N MET A 1 -8.18 -25.28 -1.02
CA MET A 1 -6.99 -25.34 -0.15
C MET A 1 -6.17 -24.09 -0.46
N ILE A 2 -6.07 -23.18 0.49
CA ILE A 2 -5.30 -21.96 0.31
C ILE A 2 -3.85 -22.32 0.61
N ILE A 3 -3.00 -22.36 -0.41
CA ILE A 3 -1.58 -22.65 -0.22
C ILE A 3 -0.90 -21.38 0.28
N ARG A 4 -0.62 -21.35 1.60
CA ARG A 4 0.16 -20.28 2.21
C ARG A 4 1.63 -20.46 1.88
N ASN A 5 2.25 -19.42 1.35
CA ASN A 5 3.69 -19.25 1.50
C ASN A 5 3.91 -18.76 2.94
N GLN A 6 4.52 -19.58 3.81
CA GLN A 6 4.62 -19.31 5.26
C GLN A 6 5.58 -18.16 5.62
N SER A 7 6.15 -17.47 4.66
CA SER A 7 7.30 -16.61 4.89
C SER A 7 7.13 -15.11 4.61
N PRO A 8 6.58 -14.61 3.51
CA PRO A 8 6.48 -13.16 3.34
C PRO A 8 5.30 -12.60 4.13
N LYS A 9 5.49 -11.43 4.76
CA LYS A 9 4.46 -10.68 5.49
C LYS A 9 4.15 -9.34 4.82
N GLY A 10 4.28 -9.28 3.50
CA GLY A 10 3.99 -8.09 2.72
C GLY A 10 2.49 -7.76 2.63
N GLY A 11 2.18 -6.69 1.92
CA GLY A 11 0.79 -6.22 1.78
C GLY A 11 -0.17 -7.24 1.21
N THR A 12 0.30 -8.13 0.33
CA THR A 12 -0.52 -9.20 -0.26
C THR A 12 -0.96 -10.21 0.79
N GLU A 13 -0.04 -10.69 1.61
CA GLU A 13 -0.31 -11.67 2.67
C GLU A 13 -1.18 -11.06 3.77
N LEU A 14 -0.94 -9.80 4.12
CA LEU A 14 -1.76 -9.05 5.07
C LEU A 14 -3.22 -8.99 4.59
N GLN A 15 -3.44 -8.59 3.34
CA GLN A 15 -4.79 -8.51 2.76
C GLN A 15 -5.45 -9.88 2.67
N PHE A 16 -4.68 -10.94 2.41
CA PHE A 16 -5.20 -12.30 2.36
C PHE A 16 -5.64 -12.80 3.75
N ASN A 17 -4.86 -12.50 4.80
CA ASN A 17 -5.23 -12.83 6.17
C ASN A 17 -6.53 -12.12 6.59
N TYR A 18 -6.72 -10.89 6.16
CA TYR A 18 -7.97 -10.18 6.40
C TYR A 18 -9.13 -10.76 5.61
N LEU A 19 -8.92 -11.20 4.37
CA LEU A 19 -9.97 -11.90 3.61
C LEU A 19 -10.47 -13.13 4.38
N GLU A 20 -9.56 -13.96 4.90
CA GLU A 20 -9.90 -15.12 5.72
C GLU A 20 -10.62 -14.77 7.03
N LYS A 21 -10.32 -13.59 7.61
CA LYS A 21 -10.94 -13.12 8.85
C LYS A 21 -12.36 -12.60 8.64
N TYR A 22 -12.63 -11.94 7.50
CA TYR A 22 -13.86 -11.18 7.27
C TYR A 22 -14.85 -11.84 6.30
N VAL A 23 -14.47 -12.93 5.65
CA VAL A 23 -15.32 -13.66 4.71
C VAL A 23 -15.56 -15.08 5.20
N ASP A 24 -16.82 -15.56 5.11
CA ASP A 24 -17.19 -16.89 5.54
C ASP A 24 -16.34 -17.96 4.84
N LYS A 25 -15.76 -18.83 5.66
CA LYS A 25 -14.94 -19.96 5.18
C LYS A 25 -15.69 -20.85 4.19
N LYS A 26 -17.01 -21.03 4.34
CA LYS A 26 -17.83 -21.83 3.40
C LYS A 26 -17.80 -21.28 1.98
N LEU A 27 -17.70 -19.96 1.82
CA LEU A 27 -17.54 -19.34 0.50
C LEU A 27 -16.10 -19.52 -0.01
N LEU A 28 -15.11 -19.30 0.86
CA LEU A 28 -13.70 -19.46 0.50
C LEU A 28 -13.34 -20.91 0.13
N ASP A 29 -14.00 -21.90 0.73
CA ASP A 29 -13.76 -23.31 0.41
C ASP A 29 -14.23 -23.71 -1.00
N GLN A 30 -15.10 -22.92 -1.64
CA GLN A 30 -15.63 -23.16 -3.00
C GLN A 30 -14.78 -22.51 -4.10
N VAL A 31 -13.82 -21.69 -3.75
CA VAL A 31 -12.97 -20.96 -4.69
C VAL A 31 -11.50 -21.31 -4.49
N GLN A 32 -10.68 -21.03 -5.52
CA GLN A 32 -9.24 -20.98 -5.40
C GLN A 32 -8.78 -19.59 -5.80
N ILE A 33 -8.15 -18.88 -4.85
CA ILE A 33 -7.63 -17.53 -5.08
C ILE A 33 -6.12 -17.61 -5.24
N THR A 34 -5.64 -17.27 -6.43
CA THR A 34 -4.21 -17.06 -6.73
C THR A 34 -3.92 -15.57 -6.65
N THR A 35 -2.82 -15.19 -5.99
CA THR A 35 -2.44 -13.77 -5.84
C THR A 35 -1.28 -13.41 -6.75
N SER A 36 -1.38 -12.28 -7.41
CA SER A 36 -0.34 -11.60 -8.19
C SER A 36 0.15 -12.35 -9.43
N VAL A 37 0.83 -13.46 -9.29
CA VAL A 37 1.45 -14.20 -10.40
C VAL A 37 0.52 -15.33 -10.85
N PRO A 38 0.06 -15.29 -12.12
CA PRO A 38 -0.80 -16.36 -12.66
C PRO A 38 -0.11 -17.73 -12.59
N GLU A 39 -0.91 -18.76 -12.40
CA GLU A 39 -0.46 -20.18 -12.35
C GLU A 39 0.69 -20.46 -11.36
N LYS A 40 0.97 -19.55 -10.42
CA LYS A 40 1.85 -19.82 -9.27
C LYS A 40 1.37 -21.03 -8.46
N ILE A 41 0.09 -21.31 -8.52
CA ILE A 41 -0.57 -22.51 -8.01
C ILE A 41 -1.33 -23.12 -9.19
N PRO A 42 -1.26 -24.44 -9.41
CA PRO A 42 -2.06 -25.11 -10.45
C PRO A 42 -3.55 -24.80 -10.28
N LEU A 43 -4.24 -24.56 -11.39
CA LEU A 43 -5.68 -24.29 -11.38
C LEU A 43 -6.45 -25.47 -10.77
N HIS A 44 -7.47 -25.16 -9.97
CA HIS A 44 -8.30 -26.22 -9.37
C HIS A 44 -9.33 -26.71 -10.40
N PRO A 45 -9.49 -28.04 -10.58
CA PRO A 45 -10.33 -28.56 -11.66
C PRO A 45 -11.84 -28.32 -11.47
N THR A 46 -12.29 -28.15 -10.23
CA THR A 46 -13.73 -28.02 -9.91
C THR A 46 -14.11 -26.74 -9.20
N LYS A 47 -13.18 -26.04 -8.56
CA LYS A 47 -13.46 -24.76 -7.89
C LYS A 47 -13.49 -23.60 -8.88
N ILE A 48 -14.00 -22.46 -8.44
CA ILE A 48 -13.88 -21.19 -9.16
C ILE A 48 -12.44 -20.68 -8.98
N ASN A 49 -11.73 -20.49 -10.08
CA ASN A 49 -10.36 -19.97 -10.07
C ASN A 49 -10.38 -18.46 -10.22
N ILE A 50 -9.88 -17.76 -9.21
CA ILE A 50 -9.82 -16.30 -9.14
C ILE A 50 -8.36 -15.86 -9.12
N LEU A 51 -7.98 -14.94 -10.01
CA LEU A 51 -6.72 -14.25 -9.93
C LEU A 51 -6.92 -12.89 -9.23
N TRP A 52 -6.41 -12.77 -8.01
CA TRP A 52 -6.41 -11.51 -7.26
C TRP A 52 -5.13 -10.74 -7.54
N GLN A 53 -5.20 -9.81 -8.48
CA GLN A 53 -4.04 -9.06 -8.95
C GLN A 53 -3.64 -7.98 -7.94
N LYS A 54 -2.38 -8.04 -7.50
CA LYS A 54 -1.75 -7.15 -6.53
C LYS A 54 -0.50 -6.47 -7.08
N ASN A 55 0.07 -7.01 -8.15
CA ASN A 55 1.30 -6.51 -8.75
C ASN A 55 1.00 -5.57 -9.92
N SER A 56 1.97 -4.73 -10.27
CA SER A 56 1.89 -3.88 -11.44
C SER A 56 1.98 -4.71 -12.74
N TYR A 57 1.45 -4.13 -13.81
CA TYR A 57 1.31 -4.73 -15.14
C TYR A 57 2.64 -5.03 -15.84
N ASP A 58 3.68 -4.29 -15.49
CA ASP A 58 5.00 -4.29 -16.13
C ASP A 58 6.00 -5.30 -15.55
N GLN A 59 5.57 -6.09 -14.56
CA GLN A 59 6.47 -7.03 -13.92
C GLN A 59 6.83 -8.21 -14.83
N PRO A 60 8.15 -8.53 -14.98
CA PRO A 60 8.63 -9.55 -15.91
C PRO A 60 8.06 -10.96 -15.66
N ASN A 61 7.69 -11.25 -14.40
CA ASN A 61 7.18 -12.57 -14.02
C ASN A 61 5.68 -12.76 -14.28
N LEU A 62 4.98 -11.75 -14.77
CA LEU A 62 3.54 -11.84 -15.07
C LEU A 62 3.15 -11.28 -16.45
N ALA A 63 3.82 -10.24 -16.94
CA ALA A 63 3.46 -9.59 -18.18
C ALA A 63 3.40 -10.55 -19.40
N PRO A 64 4.36 -11.49 -19.60
CA PRO A 64 4.30 -12.46 -20.70
C PRO A 64 3.05 -13.35 -20.66
N TRP A 65 2.58 -13.73 -19.47
CA TRP A 65 1.38 -14.53 -19.31
C TRP A 65 0.13 -13.78 -19.80
N PHE A 66 0.02 -12.49 -19.48
CA PHE A 66 -1.11 -11.66 -19.90
C PHE A 66 -1.05 -11.24 -21.37
N GLN A 67 0.14 -11.20 -21.99
CA GLN A 67 0.31 -10.93 -23.42
C GLN A 67 -0.26 -12.06 -24.29
N ASP A 68 -0.26 -13.30 -23.81
CA ASP A 68 -0.90 -14.41 -24.49
C ASP A 68 -2.40 -14.45 -24.17
N LYS A 69 -3.23 -13.96 -25.11
CA LYS A 69 -4.69 -13.93 -24.97
C LYS A 69 -5.32 -15.32 -24.74
N ASN A 70 -4.65 -16.41 -25.16
CA ASN A 70 -5.11 -17.76 -24.89
C ASN A 70 -5.12 -18.11 -23.40
N ASN A 71 -4.41 -17.36 -22.58
CA ASN A 71 -4.43 -17.55 -21.12
C ASN A 71 -5.65 -16.90 -20.44
N HIS A 72 -6.32 -15.91 -21.07
CA HIS A 72 -7.35 -15.11 -20.41
C HIS A 72 -8.61 -15.90 -20.03
N HIS A 73 -8.84 -17.07 -20.63
CA HIS A 73 -9.95 -17.94 -20.25
C HIS A 73 -9.64 -18.89 -19.08
N LYS A 74 -8.37 -19.01 -18.67
CA LYS A 74 -7.93 -19.96 -17.62
C LYS A 74 -8.47 -19.60 -16.23
N TYR A 75 -8.69 -18.32 -15.96
CA TYR A 75 -9.36 -17.89 -14.73
C TYR A 75 -10.83 -17.57 -14.99
N ASP A 76 -11.67 -17.91 -14.02
CA ASP A 76 -13.08 -17.55 -14.04
C ASP A 76 -13.24 -16.06 -13.79
N TRP A 77 -12.40 -15.48 -12.90
CA TRP A 77 -12.46 -14.07 -12.50
C TRP A 77 -11.08 -13.45 -12.27
N TYR A 78 -10.99 -12.14 -12.57
CA TYR A 78 -9.85 -11.27 -12.30
C TYR A 78 -10.29 -10.17 -11.33
N VAL A 79 -9.70 -10.15 -10.12
CA VAL A 79 -10.00 -9.14 -9.10
C VAL A 79 -8.81 -8.19 -8.98
N PHE A 80 -9.03 -6.91 -9.19
CA PHE A 80 -8.01 -5.87 -9.09
C PHE A 80 -8.18 -5.09 -7.79
N ASN A 81 -7.07 -4.56 -7.26
CA ASN A 81 -7.06 -3.80 -6.01
C ASN A 81 -7.29 -2.28 -6.19
N SER A 82 -7.35 -1.80 -7.43
CA SER A 82 -7.67 -0.41 -7.80
C SER A 82 -8.21 -0.33 -9.22
N HIS A 83 -8.93 0.74 -9.53
CA HIS A 83 -9.33 1.04 -10.91
C HIS A 83 -8.13 1.37 -11.79
N TRP A 84 -7.11 2.07 -11.22
CA TRP A 84 -5.86 2.33 -11.93
C TRP A 84 -5.21 1.03 -12.42
N THR A 85 -5.06 0.03 -11.54
CA THR A 85 -4.49 -1.27 -11.93
C THR A 85 -5.37 -1.97 -12.97
N PHE A 86 -6.69 -2.01 -12.75
CA PHE A 86 -7.64 -2.59 -13.69
C PHE A 86 -7.51 -1.96 -15.10
N GLU A 87 -7.49 -0.63 -15.19
CA GLU A 87 -7.37 0.07 -16.47
C GLU A 87 -6.04 -0.22 -17.19
N LYS A 88 -4.92 -0.31 -16.44
CA LYS A 88 -3.63 -0.71 -17.02
C LYS A 88 -3.71 -2.10 -17.66
N PHE A 89 -4.26 -3.07 -16.94
CA PHE A 89 -4.42 -4.44 -17.48
C PHE A 89 -5.42 -4.50 -18.64
N ARG A 90 -6.52 -3.76 -18.54
CA ARG A 90 -7.51 -3.68 -19.62
C ARG A 90 -6.92 -3.13 -20.91
N VAL A 91 -6.24 -2.00 -20.83
CA VAL A 91 -5.70 -1.31 -22.00
C VAL A 91 -4.54 -2.07 -22.64
N LEU A 92 -3.65 -2.66 -21.82
CA LEU A 92 -2.43 -3.30 -22.33
C LEU A 92 -2.64 -4.75 -22.76
N PHE A 93 -3.55 -5.47 -22.13
CA PHE A 93 -3.72 -6.91 -22.36
C PHE A 93 -5.10 -7.28 -22.93
N ASP A 94 -6.04 -6.33 -23.02
CA ASP A 94 -7.37 -6.56 -23.58
C ASP A 94 -8.11 -7.71 -22.86
N LEU A 95 -8.13 -7.65 -21.53
CA LEU A 95 -8.82 -8.66 -20.71
C LEU A 95 -10.34 -8.64 -20.92
N PRO A 96 -11.03 -9.79 -20.84
CA PRO A 96 -12.48 -9.88 -20.96
C PRO A 96 -13.15 -9.15 -19.79
N LEU A 97 -13.84 -8.05 -20.09
CA LEU A 97 -14.42 -7.14 -19.08
C LEU A 97 -15.42 -7.82 -18.17
N GLU A 98 -16.19 -8.77 -18.71
CA GLU A 98 -17.20 -9.55 -17.99
C GLU A 98 -16.62 -10.43 -16.89
N LYS A 99 -15.30 -10.68 -16.92
CA LYS A 99 -14.58 -11.43 -15.89
C LYS A 99 -13.81 -10.54 -14.91
N CYS A 100 -13.83 -9.24 -15.10
CA CYS A 100 -13.00 -8.30 -14.34
C CYS A 100 -13.84 -7.52 -13.33
N LEU A 101 -13.29 -7.34 -12.12
CA LEU A 101 -13.89 -6.46 -11.13
C LEU A 101 -12.82 -5.84 -10.23
N VAL A 102 -13.18 -4.74 -9.58
CA VAL A 102 -12.31 -4.06 -8.61
C VAL A 102 -12.87 -4.26 -7.21
N ILE A 103 -12.07 -4.88 -6.34
CA ILE A 103 -12.28 -4.90 -4.89
C ILE A 103 -11.04 -4.30 -4.25
N LYS A 104 -11.19 -3.11 -3.68
CA LYS A 104 -10.08 -2.35 -3.11
C LYS A 104 -9.43 -3.06 -1.92
N ASN A 105 -8.18 -2.72 -1.61
CA ASN A 105 -7.55 -3.14 -0.35
C ASN A 105 -8.31 -2.54 0.83
N GLY A 106 -8.28 -3.23 1.96
CA GLY A 106 -8.87 -2.73 3.19
C GLY A 106 -7.85 -2.52 4.31
N VAL A 107 -8.23 -1.71 5.28
CA VAL A 107 -7.49 -1.52 6.54
C VAL A 107 -8.43 -1.78 7.73
N GLU A 108 -7.85 -2.16 8.86
CA GLU A 108 -8.59 -2.23 10.12
C GLU A 108 -8.60 -0.86 10.80
N LYS A 109 -9.44 -0.71 11.82
CA LYS A 109 -9.48 0.51 12.62
C LYS A 109 -8.12 0.79 13.27
N ILE A 110 -7.65 2.02 13.14
CA ILE A 110 -6.39 2.50 13.70
C ILE A 110 -6.70 3.60 14.73
N GLN A 111 -5.93 3.63 15.81
CA GLN A 111 -6.03 4.71 16.79
C GLN A 111 -5.56 6.01 16.14
N LYS A 112 -6.42 7.03 16.18
CA LYS A 112 -6.11 8.35 15.62
C LYS A 112 -5.03 9.07 16.45
N ALA A 113 -4.14 9.75 15.76
CA ALA A 113 -3.25 10.72 16.36
C ALA A 113 -4.05 11.87 16.98
N LYS A 114 -3.47 12.52 17.99
CA LYS A 114 -4.04 13.76 18.52
C LYS A 114 -3.79 14.92 17.55
N PRO A 115 -4.65 15.95 17.53
CA PRO A 115 -4.37 17.18 16.84
C PRO A 115 -2.98 17.72 17.21
N TYR A 116 -2.25 18.23 16.23
CA TYR A 116 -0.93 18.81 16.48
C TYR A 116 -1.05 20.13 17.23
N GLU A 117 -0.21 20.30 18.24
CA GLU A 117 -0.07 21.54 19.00
C GLU A 117 1.22 22.27 18.60
N PRO A 118 1.22 23.62 18.52
CA PRO A 118 2.41 24.39 18.20
C PRO A 118 3.61 24.04 19.09
N ASP A 119 4.80 24.18 18.55
CA ASP A 119 6.08 23.99 19.24
C ASP A 119 6.33 22.57 19.81
N LYS A 120 5.50 21.60 19.43
CA LYS A 120 5.74 20.18 19.74
C LYS A 120 6.59 19.51 18.68
N PRO A 121 7.30 18.44 19.02
CA PRO A 121 8.02 17.63 18.04
C PRO A 121 7.08 17.11 16.94
N ILE A 122 7.50 17.24 15.69
CA ILE A 122 6.83 16.70 14.51
C ILE A 122 7.52 15.40 14.14
N LYS A 123 6.82 14.30 14.37
CA LYS A 123 7.32 12.96 14.04
C LYS A 123 6.76 12.50 12.71
N ILE A 124 7.66 12.27 11.76
CA ILE A 124 7.35 11.68 10.46
C ILE A 124 7.55 10.17 10.55
N ILE A 125 6.65 9.39 9.94
CA ILE A 125 6.83 7.96 9.73
C ILE A 125 7.04 7.65 8.25
N HIS A 126 7.96 6.72 7.96
CA HIS A 126 8.11 6.06 6.67
C HIS A 126 8.15 4.54 6.88
N GLN A 127 7.27 3.79 6.19
CA GLN A 127 7.09 2.34 6.40
C GLN A 127 7.06 1.54 5.09
N ASN A 128 7.65 2.09 4.03
CA ASN A 128 7.71 1.45 2.72
C ASN A 128 9.08 0.78 2.51
N THR A 129 9.14 -0.18 1.59
CA THR A 129 10.40 -0.85 1.23
C THR A 129 11.42 0.12 0.64
N PRO A 130 12.74 -0.14 0.79
CA PRO A 130 13.76 0.85 0.52
C PRO A 130 13.80 1.35 -0.94
N TRP A 131 13.50 0.50 -1.91
CA TRP A 131 13.48 0.87 -3.33
C TRP A 131 12.30 1.75 -3.76
N ARG A 132 11.33 2.01 -2.86
CA ARG A 132 10.13 2.79 -3.19
C ARG A 132 10.23 4.27 -2.90
N GLY A 133 11.45 4.79 -2.70
CA GLY A 133 11.67 6.23 -2.52
C GLY A 133 12.36 6.64 -1.21
N LEU A 134 12.90 5.69 -0.42
CA LEU A 134 13.66 6.03 0.79
C LEU A 134 14.83 6.95 0.49
N SER A 135 15.56 6.73 -0.61
CA SER A 135 16.68 7.59 -1.03
C SER A 135 16.26 9.05 -1.26
N VAL A 136 15.08 9.26 -1.85
CA VAL A 136 14.51 10.60 -2.06
C VAL A 136 14.13 11.24 -0.72
N LEU A 137 13.54 10.45 0.19
CA LEU A 137 13.16 10.95 1.51
C LEU A 137 14.38 11.35 2.34
N LEU A 138 15.44 10.53 2.36
CA LEU A 138 16.69 10.88 3.05
C LEU A 138 17.33 12.14 2.45
N GLY A 139 17.32 12.27 1.11
CA GLY A 139 17.73 13.50 0.44
C GLY A 139 16.89 14.72 0.84
N ALA A 140 15.60 14.56 1.07
CA ALA A 140 14.75 15.62 1.60
C ALA A 140 15.10 15.96 3.06
N MET A 141 15.30 14.96 3.92
CA MET A 141 15.64 15.16 5.33
C MET A 141 17.01 15.85 5.53
N GLN A 142 17.95 15.69 4.61
CA GLN A 142 19.21 16.46 4.61
C GLN A 142 18.98 17.97 4.41
N LEU A 143 17.90 18.36 3.76
CA LEU A 143 17.55 19.75 3.45
C LEU A 143 16.62 20.37 4.49
N VAL A 144 15.91 19.56 5.28
CA VAL A 144 15.04 20.01 6.38
C VAL A 144 15.88 20.61 7.49
N LYS A 145 15.56 21.86 7.87
CA LYS A 145 16.32 22.64 8.86
C LYS A 145 15.62 22.79 10.20
N ASN A 146 14.30 22.61 10.23
CA ASN A 146 13.53 22.75 11.47
C ASN A 146 13.90 21.63 12.46
N PRO A 147 14.46 21.94 13.64
CA PRO A 147 14.94 20.95 14.61
C PRO A 147 13.82 20.17 15.29
N LEU A 148 12.57 20.59 15.18
CA LEU A 148 11.42 19.87 15.71
C LEU A 148 11.01 18.68 14.85
N ILE A 149 11.51 18.60 13.59
CA ILE A 149 11.14 17.56 12.63
C ILE A 149 12.11 16.38 12.74
N THR A 150 11.54 15.20 13.01
CA THR A 150 12.26 13.94 13.03
C THR A 150 11.55 12.89 12.17
N LEU A 151 12.32 11.95 11.62
CA LEU A 151 11.84 10.85 10.80
C LEU A 151 12.18 9.50 11.43
N ASP A 152 11.17 8.67 11.65
CA ASP A 152 11.32 7.26 11.96
C ASP A 152 11.17 6.42 10.69
N VAL A 153 12.18 5.58 10.38
CA VAL A 153 12.22 4.76 9.17
C VAL A 153 12.04 3.29 9.51
N TYR A 154 10.88 2.76 9.16
CA TYR A 154 10.54 1.33 9.24
C TYR A 154 10.69 0.68 7.87
N SER A 155 11.90 0.65 7.35
CA SER A 155 12.17 0.17 5.99
C SER A 155 13.17 -0.98 6.02
N SER A 156 12.81 -2.11 5.41
CA SER A 156 13.65 -3.29 5.26
C SER A 156 13.05 -4.23 4.23
N THR A 157 13.88 -5.06 3.62
CA THR A 157 13.44 -6.16 2.77
C THR A 157 12.89 -7.35 3.58
N GLU A 158 13.10 -7.38 4.90
CA GLU A 158 12.63 -8.44 5.81
C GLU A 158 11.10 -8.61 5.80
N VAL A 159 10.37 -7.58 5.38
CA VAL A 159 8.90 -7.65 5.17
C VAL A 159 8.49 -8.76 4.21
N TYR A 160 9.39 -9.22 3.33
CA TYR A 160 9.17 -10.36 2.42
C TYR A 160 9.74 -11.69 2.94
N GLY A 161 10.17 -11.72 4.21
CA GLY A 161 10.68 -12.88 4.89
C GLY A 161 12.20 -13.06 4.81
N LYS A 162 12.72 -13.92 5.72
CA LYS A 162 14.16 -14.09 5.92
C LYS A 162 14.93 -14.43 4.64
N ARG A 163 14.41 -15.34 3.81
CA ARG A 163 15.10 -15.73 2.58
C ARG A 163 15.29 -14.54 1.63
N PHE A 164 14.26 -13.72 1.47
CA PHE A 164 14.35 -12.53 0.61
C PHE A 164 15.31 -11.50 1.20
N PHE A 165 15.27 -11.30 2.51
CA PHE A 165 16.20 -10.45 3.24
C PHE A 165 17.65 -10.87 3.03
N ASP A 166 17.98 -12.15 3.30
CA ASP A 166 19.34 -12.68 3.17
C ASP A 166 19.90 -12.52 1.72
N GLN A 167 19.03 -12.49 0.72
CA GLN A 167 19.42 -12.38 -0.69
C GLN A 167 19.52 -10.95 -1.20
N ASN A 168 18.76 -10.00 -0.66
CA ASN A 168 18.56 -8.69 -1.31
C ASN A 168 18.85 -7.49 -0.39
N ASP A 169 18.81 -7.62 0.94
CA ASP A 169 18.89 -6.46 1.84
C ASP A 169 20.26 -5.76 1.79
N HIS A 170 21.30 -6.51 1.46
CA HIS A 170 22.67 -5.97 1.33
C HIS A 170 22.79 -4.88 0.25
N GLU A 171 21.91 -4.88 -0.77
CA GLU A 171 21.88 -3.84 -1.81
C GLU A 171 21.48 -2.46 -1.25
N PHE A 172 20.82 -2.42 -0.09
CA PHE A 172 20.34 -1.20 0.55
C PHE A 172 21.18 -0.77 1.76
N LYS A 173 22.27 -1.47 2.04
CA LYS A 173 23.12 -1.21 3.21
C LYS A 173 23.61 0.25 3.26
N GLU A 174 24.13 0.77 2.16
CA GLU A 174 24.60 2.16 2.06
C GLU A 174 23.47 3.17 2.35
N LEU A 175 22.25 2.86 1.92
CA LEU A 175 21.09 3.70 2.15
C LEU A 175 20.68 3.70 3.65
N TYR A 176 20.78 2.56 4.32
CA TYR A 176 20.53 2.46 5.77
C TYR A 176 21.61 3.19 6.56
N GLU A 177 22.88 3.03 6.20
CA GLU A 177 24.00 3.78 6.80
C GLU A 177 23.85 5.30 6.59
N GLN A 178 23.33 5.73 5.46
CA GLN A 178 23.00 7.14 5.22
C GLN A 178 21.89 7.61 6.18
N ALA A 179 20.85 6.79 6.41
CA ALA A 179 19.79 7.12 7.34
C ALA A 179 20.32 7.28 8.78
N GLU A 180 21.20 6.38 9.23
CA GLU A 180 21.81 6.40 10.57
C GLU A 180 22.74 7.62 10.80
N LYS A 181 23.32 8.19 9.74
CA LYS A 181 24.20 9.37 9.82
C LYS A 181 23.44 10.69 9.93
N LEU A 182 22.14 10.71 9.61
CA LEU A 182 21.36 11.94 9.64
C LEU A 182 20.81 12.20 11.07
N PRO A 183 21.09 13.37 11.66
CA PRO A 183 20.75 13.63 13.07
C PRO A 183 19.25 13.73 13.33
N ASN A 184 18.46 13.98 12.28
CA ASN A 184 16.99 14.07 12.34
C ASN A 184 16.29 12.81 11.80
N VAL A 185 17.02 11.71 11.60
CA VAL A 185 16.49 10.42 11.13
C VAL A 185 16.82 9.32 12.13
N ASN A 186 15.84 8.50 12.47
CA ASN A 186 15.96 7.32 13.29
C ASN A 186 15.65 6.08 12.44
N TYR A 187 16.70 5.35 12.05
CA TYR A 187 16.52 4.10 11.30
C TYR A 187 16.17 2.95 12.26
N ILE A 188 14.98 2.41 12.15
CA ILE A 188 14.46 1.36 13.04
C ILE A 188 14.50 -0.02 12.36
N GLY A 189 14.47 -0.06 11.03
CA GLY A 189 14.41 -1.31 10.28
C GLY A 189 13.01 -1.96 10.33
N TYR A 190 12.98 -3.28 10.17
CA TYR A 190 11.73 -4.03 10.13
C TYR A 190 11.00 -4.03 11.48
N LYS A 191 9.70 -3.77 11.42
CA LYS A 191 8.74 -4.07 12.50
C LYS A 191 7.48 -4.69 11.91
N PRO A 192 6.80 -5.60 12.63
CA PRO A 192 5.51 -6.14 12.19
C PRO A 192 4.49 -5.03 11.98
N ASN A 193 3.58 -5.18 11.00
CA ASN A 193 2.53 -4.21 10.72
C ASN A 193 1.66 -3.89 11.95
N SER A 194 1.38 -4.89 12.82
CA SER A 194 0.67 -4.68 14.08
C SER A 194 1.39 -3.67 14.98
N TYR A 195 2.72 -3.80 15.15
CA TYR A 195 3.50 -2.85 15.93
C TYR A 195 3.40 -1.41 15.37
N ILE A 196 3.49 -1.27 14.04
CA ILE A 196 3.39 0.04 13.40
C ILE A 196 1.99 0.65 13.64
N LYS A 197 0.92 -0.14 13.44
CA LYS A 197 -0.46 0.30 13.70
C LYS A 197 -0.70 0.72 15.14
N ASP A 198 -0.21 -0.05 16.09
CA ASP A 198 -0.37 0.23 17.52
C ASP A 198 0.36 1.51 17.95
N ASN A 199 1.40 1.90 17.23
CA ASN A 199 2.20 3.11 17.49
C ASN A 199 1.87 4.28 16.54
N MET A 200 0.95 4.12 15.59
CA MET A 200 0.62 5.13 14.57
C MET A 200 0.22 6.47 15.18
N HIS A 201 -0.51 6.45 16.29
CA HIS A 201 -0.98 7.63 17.00
C HIS A 201 0.12 8.53 17.58
N LYS A 202 1.39 8.09 17.55
CA LYS A 202 2.57 8.83 18.01
C LYS A 202 3.16 9.73 16.92
N TYR A 203 2.70 9.60 15.69
CA TYR A 203 3.20 10.32 14.53
C TYR A 203 2.27 11.47 14.15
N THR A 204 2.86 12.49 13.54
CA THR A 204 2.16 13.67 13.03
C THR A 204 1.97 13.59 11.52
N MET A 205 2.99 13.08 10.82
CA MET A 205 3.03 13.07 9.37
C MET A 205 3.45 11.71 8.82
N TYR A 206 2.94 11.40 7.63
CA TYR A 206 3.44 10.34 6.77
C TYR A 206 4.01 10.97 5.49
N VAL A 207 5.27 10.71 5.19
CA VAL A 207 5.92 11.25 3.99
C VAL A 207 6.44 10.11 3.12
N TYR A 208 5.89 10.04 1.91
CA TYR A 208 6.19 8.99 0.96
C TYR A 208 6.49 9.54 -0.43
N PRO A 209 7.74 9.90 -0.73
CA PRO A 209 8.16 10.31 -2.07
C PRO A 209 8.29 9.10 -2.99
N SER A 210 7.15 8.44 -3.30
CA SER A 210 7.14 7.24 -4.11
C SER A 210 7.77 7.48 -5.47
N ILE A 211 8.72 6.59 -5.84
CA ILE A 211 9.28 6.46 -7.19
C ILE A 211 8.81 5.18 -7.87
N PHE A 212 7.80 4.53 -7.27
CA PHE A 212 7.21 3.27 -7.73
C PHE A 212 5.74 3.50 -8.06
N GLU A 213 5.25 2.97 -9.20
CA GLU A 213 3.83 3.00 -9.55
C GLU A 213 3.04 2.08 -8.62
N GLU A 214 2.50 2.65 -7.54
CA GLU A 214 1.69 1.88 -6.58
C GLU A 214 0.41 1.37 -7.22
N THR A 215 0.07 0.13 -6.93
CA THR A 215 -1.22 -0.47 -7.37
C THR A 215 -2.35 -0.20 -6.38
N SER A 216 -2.03 -0.06 -5.10
CA SER A 216 -2.94 0.35 -4.00
C SER A 216 -2.13 0.42 -2.70
N CYS A 217 -1.83 1.61 -2.22
CA CYS A 217 -0.89 1.82 -1.12
C CYS A 217 -1.56 1.63 0.25
N ILE A 218 -1.33 0.46 0.88
CA ILE A 218 -1.89 0.14 2.21
C ILE A 218 -1.31 1.06 3.29
N SER A 219 -0.01 1.38 3.23
CA SER A 219 0.63 2.26 4.20
C SER A 219 0.04 3.67 4.17
N LEU A 220 -0.31 4.20 2.99
CA LEU A 220 -1.02 5.47 2.88
C LEU A 220 -2.40 5.38 3.54
N LEU A 221 -3.18 4.33 3.27
CA LEU A 221 -4.50 4.12 3.87
C LEU A 221 -4.41 4.03 5.40
N GLU A 222 -3.42 3.30 5.94
CA GLU A 222 -3.22 3.16 7.38
C GLU A 222 -2.87 4.51 8.03
N CYS A 223 -1.99 5.29 7.41
CA CYS A 223 -1.62 6.61 7.91
C CYS A 223 -2.79 7.60 7.84
N MET A 224 -3.56 7.58 6.75
CA MET A 224 -4.78 8.38 6.62
C MET A 224 -5.83 7.99 7.67
N ALA A 225 -6.03 6.69 7.91
CA ALA A 225 -6.94 6.20 8.95
C ALA A 225 -6.49 6.64 10.36
N GLY A 226 -5.18 6.70 10.58
CA GLY A 226 -4.56 7.22 11.80
C GLY A 226 -4.63 8.74 11.96
N GLY A 227 -5.14 9.46 10.97
CA GLY A 227 -5.27 10.92 11.01
C GLY A 227 -3.95 11.67 10.86
N LEU A 228 -2.95 11.07 10.19
CA LEU A 228 -1.67 11.71 9.91
C LEU A 228 -1.78 12.66 8.72
N TYR A 229 -1.05 13.77 8.75
CA TYR A 229 -0.88 14.61 7.57
C TYR A 229 0.00 13.89 6.55
N CYS A 230 -0.57 13.58 5.38
CA CYS A 230 0.08 12.75 4.38
C CYS A 230 0.66 13.59 3.23
N ILE A 231 1.94 13.40 2.91
CA ILE A 231 2.60 14.00 1.74
C ILE A 231 3.13 12.86 0.87
N THR A 232 2.70 12.79 -0.39
CA THR A 232 3.14 11.72 -1.30
C THR A 232 3.23 12.22 -2.74
N THR A 233 3.79 11.39 -3.65
CA THR A 233 3.68 11.65 -5.09
C THR A 233 2.30 11.22 -5.60
N ASN A 234 1.95 11.62 -6.81
CA ASN A 234 0.73 11.20 -7.51
C ASN A 234 0.96 9.98 -8.44
N LEU A 235 2.02 9.20 -8.19
CA LEU A 235 2.45 8.11 -9.08
C LEU A 235 1.60 6.84 -8.88
N GLY A 236 1.18 6.22 -9.99
CA GLY A 236 0.35 5.03 -9.96
C GLY A 236 -1.04 5.29 -9.37
N ALA A 237 -1.52 4.38 -8.54
CA ALA A 237 -2.82 4.46 -7.88
C ALA A 237 -2.82 5.30 -6.59
N LEU A 238 -1.77 6.09 -6.31
CA LEU A 238 -1.71 6.89 -5.08
C LEU A 238 -2.84 7.92 -5.01
N PHE A 239 -3.17 8.58 -6.14
CA PHE A 239 -4.27 9.53 -6.17
C PHE A 239 -5.63 8.83 -5.99
N GLU A 240 -5.85 7.66 -6.61
CA GLU A 240 -7.07 6.88 -6.38
C GLU A 240 -7.18 6.42 -4.92
N THR A 241 -6.05 6.04 -4.31
CA THR A 241 -6.01 5.54 -2.93
C THR A 241 -6.31 6.65 -1.92
N GLY A 242 -5.66 7.80 -2.07
CA GLY A 242 -5.74 8.91 -1.13
C GLY A 242 -6.84 9.93 -1.44
N ALA A 243 -7.48 9.83 -2.62
CA ALA A 243 -8.39 10.85 -3.15
C ALA A 243 -7.72 12.26 -3.10
N GLU A 244 -8.41 13.27 -2.62
CA GLU A 244 -7.90 14.64 -2.53
C GLU A 244 -7.35 14.99 -1.13
N PHE A 245 -7.16 13.99 -0.26
CA PHE A 245 -6.71 14.25 1.11
C PHE A 245 -5.21 14.49 1.27
N PRO A 246 -4.31 13.66 0.70
CA PRO A 246 -2.88 13.92 0.81
C PRO A 246 -2.44 15.18 0.06
N MET A 247 -1.40 15.81 0.55
CA MET A 247 -0.64 16.77 -0.25
C MET A 247 0.13 16.01 -1.33
N TYR A 248 -0.22 16.21 -2.58
CA TYR A 248 0.44 15.56 -3.71
C TYR A 248 1.57 16.41 -4.28
N ILE A 249 2.75 15.83 -4.33
CA ILE A 249 3.90 16.40 -5.05
C ILE A 249 3.96 15.71 -6.43
N PRO A 250 3.84 16.45 -7.55
CA PRO A 250 3.97 15.85 -8.86
C PRO A 250 5.30 15.09 -8.99
N TYR A 251 5.21 13.82 -9.44
CA TYR A 251 6.38 12.99 -9.64
C TYR A 251 7.40 13.66 -10.57
N ASP A 252 8.65 13.48 -10.26
CA ASP A 252 9.78 14.00 -11.01
C ASP A 252 10.87 12.91 -11.08
N ASN A 253 11.26 12.52 -12.27
CA ASN A 253 12.33 11.55 -12.49
C ASN A 253 13.72 12.05 -12.06
N ASN A 254 13.88 13.35 -11.87
CA ASN A 254 15.04 13.90 -11.19
C ASN A 254 14.84 13.82 -9.67
N HIS A 255 15.37 12.75 -9.07
CA HIS A 255 15.20 12.45 -7.65
C HIS A 255 15.76 13.55 -6.73
N ARG A 256 16.80 14.27 -7.14
CA ARG A 256 17.32 15.42 -6.38
C ARG A 256 16.31 16.57 -6.34
N ARG A 257 15.70 16.88 -7.48
CA ARG A 257 14.64 17.90 -7.55
C ARG A 257 13.40 17.47 -6.81
N LEU A 258 13.04 16.18 -6.88
CA LEU A 258 11.94 15.61 -6.10
C LEU A 258 12.21 15.75 -4.60
N ALA A 259 13.41 15.41 -4.12
CA ALA A 259 13.79 15.57 -2.72
C ALA A 259 13.68 17.04 -2.24
N MET A 260 14.11 18.01 -3.07
CA MET A 260 13.94 19.44 -2.75
C MET A 260 12.46 19.84 -2.61
N LYS A 261 11.59 19.35 -3.49
CA LYS A 261 10.14 19.61 -3.40
C LYS A 261 9.55 19.03 -2.11
N PHE A 262 9.94 17.82 -1.74
CA PHE A 262 9.49 17.19 -0.48
C PHE A 262 10.02 17.94 0.74
N ALA A 263 11.29 18.35 0.76
CA ALA A 263 11.83 19.14 1.86
C ALA A 263 11.05 20.46 2.05
N SER A 264 10.78 21.18 0.95
CA SER A 264 9.98 22.41 1.00
C SER A 264 8.56 22.15 1.47
N ALA A 265 7.93 21.06 1.05
CA ALA A 265 6.58 20.69 1.48
C ALA A 265 6.53 20.33 2.97
N ILE A 266 7.52 19.57 3.47
CA ILE A 266 7.65 19.22 4.90
C ILE A 266 7.78 20.50 5.74
N GLU A 267 8.70 21.40 5.39
CA GLU A 267 8.92 22.67 6.11
C GLU A 267 7.68 23.57 6.07
N ALA A 268 7.03 23.71 4.92
CA ALA A 268 5.82 24.52 4.78
C ALA A 268 4.65 23.99 5.61
N SER A 269 4.53 22.67 5.75
CA SER A 269 3.43 22.04 6.50
C SER A 269 3.46 22.40 7.99
N VAL A 270 4.62 22.67 8.57
CA VAL A 270 4.76 23.05 9.99
C VAL A 270 3.87 24.23 10.33
N ASN A 271 3.76 25.19 9.42
CA ASN A 271 3.02 26.44 9.65
C ASN A 271 1.50 26.25 9.69
N ILE A 272 1.00 25.13 9.17
CA ILE A 272 -0.45 24.87 9.04
C ILE A 272 -0.96 23.72 9.89
N LEU A 273 -0.08 22.83 10.36
CA LEU A 273 -0.50 21.62 11.10
C LEU A 273 -1.36 21.88 12.32
N HIS A 274 -1.22 23.03 12.97
CA HIS A 274 -2.00 23.44 14.15
C HIS A 274 -3.33 24.12 13.82
N GLU A 275 -3.58 24.41 12.55
CA GLU A 275 -4.80 25.12 12.14
C GLU A 275 -6.05 24.24 12.31
N PRO A 276 -7.15 24.78 12.88
CA PRO A 276 -8.39 24.03 13.05
C PRO A 276 -8.94 23.44 11.76
N MET A 277 -8.71 24.10 10.63
CA MET A 277 -9.12 23.62 9.30
C MET A 277 -8.35 22.35 8.92
N ILE A 278 -7.05 22.26 9.23
CA ILE A 278 -6.26 21.07 8.99
C ILE A 278 -6.70 19.93 9.92
N HIS A 279 -6.98 20.21 11.19
CA HIS A 279 -7.51 19.19 12.10
C HIS A 279 -8.82 18.59 11.57
N LYS A 280 -9.73 19.44 11.08
CA LYS A 280 -10.99 19.00 10.48
C LYS A 280 -10.77 18.20 9.18
N HIS A 281 -9.82 18.62 8.37
CA HIS A 281 -9.42 17.88 7.16
C HIS A 281 -8.92 16.47 7.50
N LEU A 282 -8.03 16.33 8.49
CA LEU A 282 -7.49 15.02 8.92
C LEU A 282 -8.58 14.13 9.56
N GLU A 283 -9.53 14.71 10.26
CA GLU A 283 -10.69 13.97 10.75
C GLU A 283 -11.51 13.41 9.59
N THR A 284 -11.85 14.26 8.61
CA THR A 284 -12.60 13.88 7.39
C THR A 284 -11.84 12.84 6.57
N GLN A 285 -10.51 12.97 6.43
CA GLN A 285 -9.64 11.99 5.81
C GLN A 285 -9.75 10.61 6.48
N SER A 286 -9.66 10.58 7.80
CA SER A 286 -9.79 9.33 8.56
C SER A 286 -11.18 8.71 8.41
N ASP A 287 -12.23 9.53 8.42
CA ASP A 287 -13.61 9.08 8.23
C ASP A 287 -13.84 8.55 6.81
N TYR A 288 -13.23 9.16 5.79
CA TYR A 288 -13.23 8.66 4.42
C TYR A 288 -12.64 7.25 4.34
N VAL A 289 -11.46 7.02 4.93
CA VAL A 289 -10.85 5.68 4.91
C VAL A 289 -11.73 4.68 5.66
N ASN A 290 -12.23 5.04 6.85
CA ASN A 290 -13.12 4.17 7.62
C ASN A 290 -14.45 3.91 6.91
N ALA A 291 -14.95 4.85 6.10
CA ALA A 291 -16.16 4.68 5.32
C ALA A 291 -15.98 3.77 4.10
N TYR A 292 -14.85 3.85 3.39
CA TYR A 292 -14.69 3.20 2.09
C TYR A 292 -13.71 2.05 2.07
N TYR A 293 -12.74 1.99 3.00
CA TYR A 293 -11.64 1.05 2.98
C TYR A 293 -11.58 0.14 4.22
N ASN A 294 -12.54 0.20 5.14
CA ASN A 294 -12.50 -0.72 6.27
C ASN A 294 -12.87 -2.15 5.86
N TRP A 295 -12.28 -3.13 6.54
CA TRP A 295 -12.44 -4.53 6.18
C TRP A 295 -13.86 -5.08 6.38
N ASN A 296 -14.72 -4.47 7.20
CA ASN A 296 -16.13 -4.87 7.26
C ASN A 296 -16.82 -4.63 5.91
N LYS A 297 -16.55 -3.50 5.26
CA LYS A 297 -17.10 -3.18 3.92
C LYS A 297 -16.41 -3.98 2.82
N ILE A 298 -15.10 -4.07 2.85
CA ILE A 298 -14.33 -4.84 1.86
C ILE A 298 -14.71 -6.32 1.94
N GLY A 299 -14.85 -6.89 3.14
CA GLY A 299 -15.34 -8.25 3.37
C GLY A 299 -16.77 -8.48 2.85
N THR A 300 -17.66 -7.49 3.04
CA THR A 300 -19.00 -7.51 2.45
C THR A 300 -18.95 -7.54 0.92
N SER A 301 -18.07 -6.75 0.30
CA SER A 301 -17.89 -6.74 -1.16
C SER A 301 -17.39 -8.09 -1.66
N TRP A 302 -16.43 -8.70 -0.98
CA TRP A 302 -15.96 -10.06 -1.28
C TRP A 302 -17.07 -11.10 -1.11
N THR A 303 -17.82 -11.05 -0.01
CA THR A 303 -18.95 -11.97 0.26
C THR A 303 -19.99 -11.91 -0.86
N ARG A 304 -20.39 -10.69 -1.25
CA ARG A 304 -21.35 -10.47 -2.36
C ARG A 304 -20.84 -11.03 -3.67
N PHE A 305 -19.59 -10.73 -4.01
CA PHE A 305 -18.94 -11.21 -5.23
C PHE A 305 -18.88 -12.75 -5.24
N LEU A 306 -18.36 -13.38 -4.18
CA LEU A 306 -18.21 -14.83 -4.12
C LEU A 306 -19.57 -15.55 -4.18
N THR A 307 -20.59 -15.05 -3.47
CA THR A 307 -21.95 -15.59 -3.53
C THR A 307 -22.49 -15.53 -4.96
N GLY A 308 -22.32 -14.40 -5.66
CA GLY A 308 -22.74 -14.27 -7.06
C GLY A 308 -22.00 -15.23 -7.99
N ALA A 309 -20.68 -15.32 -7.88
CA ALA A 309 -19.84 -16.18 -8.71
C ALA A 309 -20.19 -17.68 -8.53
N ILE A 310 -20.44 -18.10 -7.29
CA ILE A 310 -20.84 -19.48 -6.97
C ILE A 310 -22.22 -19.81 -7.58
N ASN A 311 -23.18 -18.90 -7.45
CA ASN A 311 -24.53 -19.10 -7.99
C ASN A 311 -24.53 -19.18 -9.54
N VAL A 312 -23.66 -18.46 -10.22
CA VAL A 312 -23.51 -18.53 -11.69
C VAL A 312 -22.94 -19.88 -12.11
N LYS A 313 -21.96 -20.42 -11.39
CA LYS A 313 -21.32 -21.72 -11.72
C LYS A 313 -22.25 -22.92 -11.43
N SER A 314 -23.21 -22.76 -10.53
CA SER A 314 -24.16 -23.81 -10.13
C SER A 314 -25.35 -23.97 -11.09
N LYS A 315 -25.49 -23.06 -12.05
CA LYS A 315 -26.50 -23.12 -13.14
C LYS A 315 -25.91 -23.70 -14.40
#